data_16a67c0d32fef0411531d4996da8e4e7
#
_entry.id   16a67c0d32fef0411531d4996da8e4e7
#
_cell.length_a   1.000
_cell.length_b   1.000
_cell.length_c   1.000
_cell.angle_alpha   90.00
_cell.angle_beta   90.00
_cell.angle_gamma   90.00
#
_symmetry.space_group_name_H-M   'P 1'
#
loop_
_entity.id
_entity.type
_entity.pdbx_description
1 polymer ?
#
loop_
_entity_poly.entity_id
_entity_poly.type
_entity_poly.pdbx_seq_one_letter_code
_entity_poly.pdbx_strand_id
1 'polypeptide(L)'
;EINYRDWSSDVCSSDLDAIEPIVCGIEDMLRNAVEQTPPELVKDIVDQGLVLTGGTSLLRGLCTRFSDAMNVPVHLAEQPLYSVAMGLGKLLETVDRGNKIAVTVAHSVL
;
A
#
# COMPACT_ATOMS: atom_id res chain seq x y z
N GLU A 1 -13.18 -12.92 28.84
CA GLU A 1 -11.90 -12.57 28.21
C GLU A 1 -11.95 -13.00 26.75
N ILE A 2 -12.16 -12.03 25.85
CA ILE A 2 -12.18 -12.27 24.41
C ILE A 2 -10.73 -12.51 24.00
N ASN A 3 -10.36 -13.75 23.80
CA ASN A 3 -9.03 -14.09 23.33
C ASN A 3 -8.86 -13.62 21.89
N TYR A 4 -8.11 -12.57 21.69
CA TYR A 4 -7.77 -12.01 20.38
C TYR A 4 -7.15 -13.02 19.40
N ARG A 5 -6.71 -14.16 19.92
CA ARG A 5 -6.16 -15.28 19.14
C ARG A 5 -7.24 -16.11 18.44
N ASP A 6 -8.42 -16.21 19.03
CA ASP A 6 -9.51 -17.03 18.47
C ASP A 6 -10.29 -16.32 17.37
N TRP A 7 -10.23 -14.99 17.36
CA TRP A 7 -10.87 -14.21 16.31
C TRP A 7 -10.31 -14.47 14.91
N SER A 8 -9.07 -14.91 14.81
CA SER A 8 -8.41 -15.23 13.54
C SER A 8 -8.68 -16.66 13.05
N SER A 9 -9.19 -17.54 13.91
CA SER A 9 -9.60 -18.90 13.53
C SER A 9 -11.09 -19.01 13.17
N ASP A 10 -11.88 -18.00 13.59
CA ASP A 10 -13.31 -17.93 13.31
C ASP A 10 -13.64 -17.00 12.12
N VAL A 11 -12.65 -16.43 11.46
CA VAL A 11 -12.88 -15.81 10.14
C VAL A 11 -13.27 -16.96 9.22
N CYS A 12 -14.57 -17.12 9.07
CA CYS A 12 -15.17 -18.17 8.29
C CYS A 12 -14.53 -18.19 6.91
N SER A 13 -14.19 -19.35 6.40
CA SER A 13 -13.68 -19.52 5.04
C SER A 13 -14.56 -18.79 3.99
N SER A 14 -15.85 -18.62 4.29
CA SER A 14 -16.79 -17.87 3.49
C SER A 14 -16.50 -16.35 3.41
N ASP A 15 -15.93 -15.75 4.47
CA ASP A 15 -15.58 -14.33 4.49
C ASP A 15 -14.34 -14.08 3.64
N LEU A 16 -13.37 -14.98 3.68
CA LEU A 16 -12.20 -14.94 2.83
C LEU A 16 -12.58 -15.16 1.37
N ASP A 17 -13.48 -16.09 1.08
CA ASP A 17 -14.00 -16.32 -0.26
C ASP A 17 -14.73 -15.10 -0.82
N ALA A 18 -15.41 -14.32 0.04
CA ALA A 18 -16.11 -13.11 -0.36
C ALA A 18 -15.16 -11.97 -0.78
N ILE A 19 -14.00 -11.84 -0.13
CA ILE A 19 -13.02 -10.77 -0.44
C ILE A 19 -11.98 -11.23 -1.48
N GLU A 20 -11.86 -12.52 -1.73
CA GLU A 20 -10.88 -13.09 -2.65
C GLU A 20 -10.90 -12.46 -4.06
N PRO A 21 -12.07 -12.27 -4.72
CA PRO A 21 -12.11 -11.64 -6.02
C PRO A 21 -11.56 -10.20 -6.02
N ILE A 22 -11.77 -9.46 -4.91
CA ILE A 22 -11.27 -8.10 -4.75
C ILE A 22 -9.75 -8.09 -4.59
N VAL A 23 -9.23 -9.00 -3.78
CA VAL A 23 -7.78 -9.14 -3.55
C VAL A 23 -7.07 -9.54 -4.85
N CYS A 24 -7.60 -10.51 -5.59
CA CYS A 24 -7.09 -10.88 -6.90
C CYS A 24 -7.10 -9.71 -7.89
N GLY A 25 -8.18 -8.92 -7.91
CA GLY A 25 -8.26 -7.71 -8.73
C GLY A 25 -7.17 -6.69 -8.40
N ILE A 26 -6.85 -6.52 -7.12
CA ILE A 26 -5.75 -5.64 -6.69
C ILE A 26 -4.39 -6.21 -7.11
N GLU A 27 -4.18 -7.52 -6.98
CA GLU A 27 -2.95 -8.19 -7.44
C GLU A 27 -2.73 -7.98 -8.94
N ASP A 28 -3.77 -8.12 -9.75
CA ASP A 28 -3.70 -7.89 -11.19
C ASP A 28 -3.39 -6.43 -11.52
N MET A 29 -3.98 -5.49 -10.80
CA MET A 29 -3.68 -4.06 -10.96
C MET A 29 -2.21 -3.75 -10.60
N LEU A 30 -1.69 -4.31 -9.51
CA LEU A 30 -0.30 -4.14 -9.11
C LEU A 30 0.66 -4.72 -10.16
N ARG A 31 0.36 -5.91 -10.66
CA ARG A 31 1.15 -6.57 -11.70
C ARG A 31 1.20 -5.73 -12.98
N ASN A 32 0.06 -5.27 -13.44
CA ASN A 32 -0.03 -4.38 -14.60
C ASN A 32 0.74 -3.06 -14.39
N ALA A 33 0.68 -2.48 -13.20
CA ALA A 33 1.41 -1.25 -12.88
C ALA A 33 2.93 -1.48 -12.94
N VAL A 34 3.42 -2.58 -12.41
CA VAL A 34 4.85 -2.94 -12.47
C VAL A 34 5.29 -3.21 -13.90
N GLU A 35 4.47 -3.91 -14.70
CA GLU A 35 4.76 -4.19 -16.12
C GLU A 35 4.85 -2.92 -16.97
N GLN A 36 4.07 -1.90 -16.64
CA GLN A 36 4.11 -0.60 -17.31
C GLN A 36 5.23 0.32 -16.81
N THR A 37 5.89 -0.06 -15.74
CA THR A 37 6.98 0.72 -15.14
C THR A 37 8.28 0.50 -15.91
N PRO A 38 9.08 1.54 -16.16
CA PRO A 38 10.39 1.40 -16.80
C PRO A 38 11.29 0.42 -16.03
N PRO A 39 12.08 -0.43 -16.72
CA PRO A 39 12.90 -1.46 -16.08
C PRO A 39 13.87 -0.93 -15.02
N GLU A 40 14.35 0.30 -15.16
CA GLU A 40 15.23 0.95 -14.21
C GLU A 40 14.57 1.15 -12.84
N LEU A 41 13.29 1.54 -12.85
CA LEU A 41 12.49 1.73 -11.63
C LEU A 41 11.99 0.41 -11.05
N VAL A 42 11.77 -0.60 -11.88
CA VAL A 42 11.39 -1.94 -11.41
C VAL A 42 12.47 -2.53 -10.51
N LYS A 43 13.73 -2.30 -10.83
CA LYS A 43 14.85 -2.73 -9.99
C LYS A 43 14.76 -2.12 -8.58
N ASP A 44 14.47 -0.83 -8.49
CA ASP A 44 14.30 -0.15 -7.19
C ASP A 44 13.11 -0.70 -6.42
N ILE A 45 12.01 -1.05 -7.10
CA ILE A 45 10.84 -1.69 -6.48
C ILE A 45 11.20 -3.06 -5.91
N VAL A 46 11.99 -3.84 -6.62
CA VAL A 46 12.44 -5.17 -6.16
C VAL A 46 13.37 -5.05 -4.94
N ASP A 47 14.25 -4.05 -4.95
CA ASP A 47 15.23 -3.86 -3.89
C ASP A 47 14.61 -3.22 -2.61
N GLN A 48 13.74 -2.22 -2.78
CA GLN A 48 13.16 -1.47 -1.67
C GLN A 48 11.79 -1.98 -1.22
N GLY A 49 11.07 -2.65 -2.10
CA GLY A 49 9.74 -3.18 -1.83
C GLY A 49 8.61 -2.18 -2.05
N LEU A 50 7.41 -2.63 -1.72
CA LEU A 50 6.18 -1.85 -1.77
C LEU A 50 5.71 -1.49 -0.36
N VAL A 51 5.15 -0.31 -0.21
CA VAL A 51 4.57 0.13 1.06
C VAL A 51 3.05 0.24 0.91
N LEU A 52 2.33 -0.51 1.75
CA LEU A 52 0.87 -0.42 1.84
C LEU A 52 0.46 0.64 2.86
N THR A 53 -0.53 1.43 2.50
CA THR A 53 -1.13 2.45 3.36
C THR A 53 -2.65 2.44 3.22
N GLY A 54 -3.35 3.16 4.09
CA GLY A 54 -4.81 3.18 4.13
C GLY A 54 -5.37 2.13 5.08
N GLY A 55 -6.65 2.26 5.44
CA GLY A 55 -7.30 1.40 6.43
C GLY A 55 -7.36 -0.07 6.02
N THR A 56 -7.60 -0.36 4.75
CA THR A 56 -7.67 -1.73 4.22
C THR A 56 -6.32 -2.46 4.31
N SER A 57 -5.21 -1.74 4.32
CA SER A 57 -3.87 -2.34 4.48
C SER A 57 -3.67 -3.03 5.84
N LEU A 58 -4.54 -2.74 6.82
CA LEU A 58 -4.55 -3.37 8.14
C LEU A 58 -5.13 -4.79 8.14
N LEU A 59 -5.71 -5.24 7.04
CA LEU A 59 -6.18 -6.62 6.91
C LEU A 59 -5.03 -7.60 7.10
N ARG A 60 -5.24 -8.57 8.01
CA ARG A 60 -4.23 -9.58 8.31
C ARG A 60 -3.86 -10.40 7.08
N GLY A 61 -2.59 -10.60 6.90
CA GLY A 61 -2.08 -11.42 5.79
C GLY A 61 -2.03 -10.73 4.44
N LEU A 62 -2.56 -9.51 4.30
CA LEU A 62 -2.59 -8.80 3.02
C LEU A 62 -1.17 -8.49 2.51
N CYS A 63 -0.28 -8.03 3.40
CA CYS A 63 1.12 -7.77 3.05
C CYS A 63 1.84 -9.05 2.60
N THR A 64 1.64 -10.15 3.32
CA THR A 64 2.22 -11.46 2.96
C THR A 64 1.68 -11.94 1.63
N ARG A 65 0.38 -11.84 1.42
CA ARG A 65 -0.28 -12.22 0.19
C ARG A 65 0.27 -11.47 -1.03
N PHE A 66 0.38 -10.16 -0.94
CA PHE A 66 0.93 -9.34 -2.02
C PHE A 66 2.42 -9.57 -2.22
N SER A 67 3.18 -9.81 -1.14
CA SER A 67 4.58 -10.16 -1.23
C SER A 67 4.79 -11.46 -2.00
N ASP A 68 3.98 -12.48 -1.72
CA ASP A 68 4.03 -13.76 -2.41
C ASP A 68 3.59 -13.66 -3.87
N ALA A 69 2.52 -12.88 -4.14
CA ALA A 69 1.98 -12.71 -5.49
C ALA A 69 2.92 -11.93 -6.41
N MET A 70 3.61 -10.93 -5.88
CA MET A 70 4.50 -10.03 -6.63
C MET A 70 5.96 -10.46 -6.58
N ASN A 71 6.31 -11.34 -5.66
CA ASN A 71 7.69 -11.76 -5.37
C ASN A 71 8.61 -10.56 -5.03
N VAL A 72 8.03 -9.57 -4.33
CA VAL A 72 8.67 -8.32 -3.91
C VAL A 72 8.35 -8.10 -2.44
N PRO A 73 9.26 -7.56 -1.61
CA PRO A 73 8.95 -7.24 -0.22
C PRO A 73 7.79 -6.24 -0.14
N VAL A 74 6.80 -6.52 0.71
CA VAL A 74 5.66 -5.63 0.94
C VAL A 74 5.60 -5.28 2.41
N HIS A 75 5.62 -4.00 2.72
CA HIS A 75 5.64 -3.46 4.07
C HIS A 75 4.39 -2.65 4.37
N LEU A 76 3.94 -2.70 5.61
CA LEU A 76 2.89 -1.82 6.08
C LEU A 76 3.51 -0.48 6.53
N ALA A 77 2.88 0.64 6.16
CA ALA A 77 3.28 1.95 6.68
C ALA A 77 3.13 2.01 8.21
N GLU A 78 3.96 2.80 8.89
CA GLU A 78 3.91 2.93 10.36
C GLU A 78 2.55 3.39 10.86
N GLN A 79 1.92 4.34 10.17
CA GLN A 79 0.59 4.86 10.49
C GLN A 79 -0.30 4.86 9.24
N PRO A 80 -0.80 3.70 8.81
CA PRO A 80 -1.46 3.58 7.52
C PRO A 80 -2.73 4.41 7.39
N LEU A 81 -3.45 4.66 8.48
CA LEU A 81 -4.65 5.51 8.49
C LEU A 81 -4.34 7.00 8.29
N TYR A 82 -3.16 7.44 8.68
CA TYR A 82 -2.79 8.87 8.72
C TYR A 82 -1.68 9.25 7.74
N SER A 83 -1.16 8.32 6.97
CA SER A 83 -0.02 8.56 6.07
C SER A 83 -0.25 9.72 5.11
N VAL A 84 -1.45 9.81 4.52
CA VAL A 84 -1.81 10.89 3.59
C VAL A 84 -1.86 12.23 4.31
N ALA A 85 -2.52 12.29 5.46
CA ALA A 85 -2.63 13.52 6.26
C ALA A 85 -1.25 14.01 6.74
N MET A 86 -0.41 13.08 7.18
CA MET A 86 0.96 13.39 7.60
C MET A 86 1.83 13.89 6.43
N GLY A 87 1.67 13.29 5.25
CA GLY A 87 2.34 13.72 4.03
C GLY A 87 1.92 15.13 3.61
N LEU A 88 0.64 15.44 3.68
CA LEU A 88 0.10 16.78 3.41
C LEU A 88 0.63 17.81 4.42
N GLY A 89 0.70 17.46 5.70
CA GLY A 89 1.28 18.32 6.74
C GLY A 89 2.74 18.66 6.45
N LYS A 90 3.55 17.67 6.12
CA LYS A 90 4.96 17.87 5.73
C LYS A 90 5.08 18.73 4.46
N LEU A 91 4.19 18.54 3.50
CA LEU A 91 4.17 19.33 2.28
C LEU A 91 3.88 20.80 2.57
N LEU A 92 2.91 21.09 3.44
CA LEU A 92 2.58 22.45 3.86
C LEU A 92 3.76 23.15 4.55
N GLU A 93 4.48 22.46 5.44
CA GLU A 93 5.70 22.99 6.07
C GLU A 93 6.79 23.33 5.03
N THR A 94 6.88 22.55 3.96
CA THR A 94 7.84 22.78 2.88
C THR A 94 7.44 23.98 2.01
N VAL A 95 6.14 24.14 1.76
CA VAL A 95 5.60 25.28 1.00
C VAL A 95 5.80 26.59 1.76
N ASP A 96 5.56 26.59 3.06
CA ASP A 96 5.71 27.77 3.91
C ASP A 96 7.17 28.28 3.97
N ARG A 97 8.13 27.40 3.72
CA ARG A 97 9.57 27.74 3.58
C ARG A 97 9.95 28.27 2.18
N GLY A 98 8.98 28.60 1.31
CA GLY A 98 9.23 29.16 -0.02
C GLY A 98 9.67 28.15 -1.08
N ASN A 99 9.50 26.88 -0.83
CA ASN A 99 9.89 25.81 -1.73
C ASN A 99 8.76 25.51 -2.74
N LYS A 100 9.02 25.68 -4.02
CA LYS A 100 8.05 25.54 -5.13
C LYS A 100 7.71 24.07 -5.48
N ILE A 101 8.10 23.11 -4.66
CA ILE A 101 7.95 21.66 -4.93
C ILE A 101 6.48 21.27 -5.10
N ALA A 102 5.58 21.88 -4.33
CA ALA A 102 4.14 21.58 -4.41
C ALA A 102 3.52 21.90 -5.77
N VAL A 103 3.97 22.97 -6.43
CA VAL A 103 3.46 23.36 -7.75
C VAL A 103 3.93 22.42 -8.85
N THR A 104 5.14 21.90 -8.73
CA THR A 104 5.72 20.96 -9.70
C THR A 104 5.02 19.59 -9.64
N VAL A 105 4.71 19.09 -8.45
CA VAL A 105 3.98 17.82 -8.27
C VAL A 105 2.55 17.93 -8.82
N ALA A 106 1.84 19.02 -8.54
CA ALA A 106 0.50 19.25 -9.07
C ALA A 106 0.48 19.35 -10.60
N HIS A 107 1.52 19.88 -11.22
CA HIS A 107 1.63 20.02 -12.69
C HIS A 107 1.98 18.69 -13.39
N SER A 108 2.64 17.76 -12.71
CA SER A 108 2.99 16.45 -13.28
C SER A 108 1.88 15.39 -13.11
N VAL A 109 0.87 15.65 -12.29
CA VAL A 109 -0.28 14.74 -12.07
C VAL A 109 -1.49 15.13 -12.93
N LEU A 110 -1.51 16.34 -13.47
CA LEU A 110 -2.51 16.80 -14.42
C LEU A 110 -2.02 16.65 -15.86
#